data_6d22eb7af3acdfc079d64dc48d2b601b
#
_entry.id   6d22eb7af3acdfc079d64dc48d2b601b
#
_cell.length_a   1.000
_cell.length_b   1.000
_cell.length_c   1.000
_cell.angle_alpha   90.00
_cell.angle_beta   90.00
_cell.angle_gamma   90.00
#
_symmetry.space_group_name_H-M   'P 1'
#
loop_
_entity.id
_entity.type
_entity.pdbx_description
1 polymer ?
#
loop_
_entity_poly.entity_id
_entity_poly.type
_entity_poly.pdbx_seq_one_letter_code
_entity_poly.pdbx_strand_id
1 'polypeptide(L)'
;STQGYLTLSTLKAIEMLGAEHDDLHRVIETYRIFAADRDNITYDYGKNIKDFKGVDLDYIQEKIKLFNPNHSEKFDFPKPHGGGTAYMNTVDKNGLGVSLIQSNFHGIGSRIGVGSFGFFLHNRGCGFNLDSGHPNYLTPGRKPLHTLSPTIWSKNGNLEFIAGTRGGRYQPQLLIQTILPYIQKSDSFEEIIKEPRWVIENFSNDTLSKLRFEKINNEDLKILLQKGHEVEVENKFNKAYGPISIIYKKNDGNFEGVCDVRVGTEKVFNSF
;
A
#
# COMPACT_ATOMS: atom_id res chain seq x y z
N SER A 1 -4.28 -7.47 -11.84
CA SER A 1 -5.24 -6.38 -11.57
C SER A 1 -5.11 -5.76 -10.17
N THR A 2 -4.05 -6.11 -9.39
CA THR A 2 -3.79 -5.54 -8.06
C THR A 2 -2.79 -4.38 -8.11
N GLN A 3 -2.96 -3.41 -7.21
CA GLN A 3 -1.97 -2.35 -6.99
C GLN A 3 -0.75 -2.78 -6.14
N GLY A 4 -0.66 -4.05 -5.73
CA GLY A 4 0.42 -4.54 -4.86
C GLY A 4 1.83 -4.31 -5.42
N TYR A 5 1.98 -4.21 -6.74
CA TYR A 5 3.25 -3.89 -7.38
C TYR A 5 3.82 -2.53 -6.93
N LEU A 6 2.97 -1.56 -6.55
CA LEU A 6 3.41 -0.25 -6.10
C LEU A 6 4.38 -0.33 -4.92
N THR A 7 4.12 -1.25 -3.98
CA THR A 7 5.03 -1.48 -2.85
C THR A 7 6.40 -1.95 -3.34
N LEU A 8 6.42 -2.97 -4.23
CA LEU A 8 7.67 -3.55 -4.72
C LEU A 8 8.48 -2.56 -5.57
N SER A 9 7.82 -1.90 -6.52
CA SER A 9 8.47 -0.95 -7.43
C SER A 9 8.99 0.28 -6.68
N THR A 10 8.24 0.78 -5.71
CA THR A 10 8.68 1.90 -4.88
C THR A 10 9.88 1.52 -4.01
N LEU A 11 9.85 0.37 -3.33
CA LEU A 11 10.98 -0.11 -2.52
C LEU A 11 12.23 -0.31 -3.38
N LYS A 12 12.09 -0.90 -4.57
CA LYS A 12 13.22 -1.08 -5.50
C LYS A 12 13.77 0.26 -6.01
N ALA A 13 12.90 1.20 -6.32
CA ALA A 13 13.31 2.54 -6.75
C ALA A 13 14.01 3.32 -5.62
N ILE A 14 13.54 3.22 -4.37
CA ILE A 14 14.20 3.80 -3.20
C ILE A 14 15.61 3.23 -3.04
N GLU A 15 15.77 1.91 -3.15
CA GLU A 15 17.08 1.25 -3.14
C GLU A 15 17.99 1.80 -4.25
N MET A 16 17.49 1.92 -5.48
CA MET A 16 18.26 2.43 -6.62
C MET A 16 18.64 3.90 -6.49
N LEU A 17 17.82 4.70 -5.82
CA LEU A 17 18.07 6.11 -5.52
C LEU A 17 18.98 6.29 -4.30
N GLY A 18 19.31 5.23 -3.58
CA GLY A 18 20.10 5.28 -2.34
C GLY A 18 19.41 6.10 -1.24
N ALA A 19 18.07 6.02 -1.16
CA ALA A 19 17.29 6.77 -0.17
C ALA A 19 17.14 5.97 1.12
N GLU A 20 17.30 6.66 2.25
CA GLU A 20 16.98 6.13 3.57
C GLU A 20 15.47 6.32 3.86
N HIS A 21 14.91 5.51 4.77
CA HIS A 21 13.48 5.54 5.11
C HIS A 21 13.01 6.87 5.72
N ASP A 22 13.91 7.65 6.31
CA ASP A 22 13.69 8.97 6.89
C ASP A 22 13.90 10.13 5.89
N ASP A 23 14.39 9.87 4.68
CA ASP A 23 14.33 10.87 3.59
C ASP A 23 12.89 10.94 3.03
N LEU A 24 12.02 11.61 3.80
CA LEU A 24 10.58 11.66 3.52
C LEU A 24 10.26 12.18 2.11
N HIS A 25 10.98 13.23 1.64
CA HIS A 25 10.74 13.75 0.29
C HIS A 25 11.00 12.68 -0.76
N ARG A 26 12.12 11.99 -0.67
CA ARG A 26 12.52 10.98 -1.65
C ARG A 26 11.59 9.76 -1.62
N VAL A 27 11.22 9.31 -0.43
CA VAL A 27 10.27 8.20 -0.27
C VAL A 27 8.88 8.55 -0.82
N ILE A 28 8.36 9.73 -0.48
CA ILE A 28 7.04 10.20 -0.90
C ILE A 28 6.99 10.41 -2.42
N GLU A 29 7.95 11.14 -2.99
CA GLU A 29 7.98 11.40 -4.44
C GLU A 29 8.17 10.11 -5.24
N THR A 30 9.02 9.20 -4.79
CA THR A 30 9.19 7.90 -5.44
C THR A 30 7.86 7.14 -5.48
N TYR A 31 7.13 7.08 -4.37
CA TYR A 31 5.80 6.46 -4.40
C TYR A 31 4.83 7.19 -5.35
N ARG A 32 4.82 8.52 -5.36
CA ARG A 32 3.92 9.34 -6.21
C ARG A 32 4.14 9.05 -7.70
N ILE A 33 5.38 8.91 -8.14
CA ILE A 33 5.74 8.57 -9.52
C ILE A 33 5.06 7.28 -9.99
N PHE A 34 5.11 6.23 -9.18
CA PHE A 34 4.47 4.95 -9.53
C PHE A 34 2.95 4.99 -9.34
N ALA A 35 2.47 5.69 -8.33
CA ALA A 35 1.04 5.81 -8.05
C ALA A 35 0.29 6.56 -9.15
N ALA A 36 0.91 7.54 -9.80
CA ALA A 36 0.34 8.28 -10.93
C ALA A 36 0.06 7.38 -12.13
N ASP A 37 0.91 6.39 -12.37
CA ASP A 37 0.77 5.47 -13.51
C ASP A 37 -0.08 4.21 -13.20
N ARG A 38 -0.58 4.09 -11.98
CA ARG A 38 -1.27 2.90 -11.51
C ARG A 38 -2.41 2.44 -12.42
N ASP A 39 -3.29 3.35 -12.79
CA ASP A 39 -4.51 3.01 -13.54
C ASP A 39 -4.21 2.62 -14.99
N ASN A 40 -3.08 3.05 -15.53
CA ASN A 40 -2.60 2.66 -16.86
C ASN A 40 -1.98 1.26 -16.87
N ILE A 41 -1.42 0.81 -15.74
CA ILE A 41 -0.73 -0.49 -15.64
C ILE A 41 -1.59 -1.55 -14.97
N THR A 42 -2.46 -1.17 -14.03
CA THR A 42 -3.21 -2.12 -13.22
C THR A 42 -4.54 -2.49 -13.87
N TYR A 43 -4.54 -3.52 -14.68
CA TYR A 43 -5.74 -4.09 -15.30
C TYR A 43 -5.63 -5.62 -15.40
N ASP A 44 -6.65 -6.27 -15.93
CA ASP A 44 -6.66 -7.71 -16.13
C ASP A 44 -5.95 -8.07 -17.44
N TYR A 45 -4.73 -8.57 -17.33
CA TYR A 45 -3.93 -9.07 -18.45
C TYR A 45 -4.40 -10.44 -18.96
N GLY A 46 -5.28 -11.13 -18.25
CA GLY A 46 -5.74 -12.46 -18.59
C GLY A 46 -4.57 -13.43 -18.77
N LYS A 47 -4.49 -14.06 -19.95
CA LYS A 47 -3.39 -14.99 -20.32
C LYS A 47 -2.05 -14.27 -20.61
N ASN A 48 -2.07 -12.95 -20.77
CA ASN A 48 -0.90 -12.15 -21.14
C ASN A 48 -0.22 -11.52 -19.91
N ILE A 49 -0.30 -12.16 -18.74
CA ILE A 49 0.29 -11.63 -17.50
C ILE A 49 1.80 -11.34 -17.62
N LYS A 50 2.50 -12.02 -18.50
CA LYS A 50 3.91 -11.74 -18.82
C LYS A 50 4.14 -10.33 -19.41
N ASP A 51 3.09 -9.68 -19.91
CA ASP A 51 3.16 -8.32 -20.46
C ASP A 51 3.06 -7.25 -19.35
N PHE A 52 2.80 -7.66 -18.11
CA PHE A 52 2.82 -6.78 -16.96
C PHE A 52 4.24 -6.30 -16.65
N LYS A 53 4.47 -4.99 -16.72
CA LYS A 53 5.79 -4.36 -16.58
C LYS A 53 6.01 -3.69 -15.23
N GLY A 54 5.01 -3.61 -14.39
CA GLY A 54 5.04 -2.80 -13.16
C GLY A 54 6.20 -3.08 -12.19
N VAL A 55 6.83 -4.27 -12.26
CA VAL A 55 7.99 -4.64 -11.42
C VAL A 55 9.28 -4.85 -12.22
N ASP A 56 9.27 -4.60 -13.53
CA ASP A 56 10.45 -4.75 -14.38
C ASP A 56 11.46 -3.66 -14.07
N LEU A 57 12.75 -4.01 -14.07
CA LEU A 57 13.83 -3.05 -13.77
C LEU A 57 13.86 -1.90 -14.77
N ASP A 58 13.68 -2.17 -16.05
CA ASP A 58 13.65 -1.14 -17.10
C ASP A 58 12.53 -0.12 -16.84
N TYR A 59 11.32 -0.61 -16.49
CA TYR A 59 10.21 0.27 -16.12
C TYR A 59 10.55 1.12 -14.90
N ILE A 60 11.12 0.53 -13.86
CA ILE A 60 11.52 1.25 -12.66
C ILE A 60 12.59 2.30 -12.98
N GLN A 61 13.62 1.95 -13.77
CA GLN A 61 14.67 2.86 -14.20
C GLN A 61 14.13 4.06 -14.99
N GLU A 62 13.18 3.84 -15.89
CA GLU A 62 12.53 4.94 -16.62
C GLU A 62 11.71 5.84 -15.68
N LYS A 63 10.99 5.25 -14.74
CA LYS A 63 10.17 6.03 -13.79
C LYS A 63 10.99 6.88 -12.85
N ILE A 64 12.10 6.39 -12.30
CA ILE A 64 12.96 7.18 -11.39
C ILE A 64 13.61 8.40 -12.06
N LYS A 65 13.69 8.47 -13.39
CA LYS A 65 14.13 9.68 -14.10
C LYS A 65 13.21 10.88 -13.90
N LEU A 66 11.96 10.63 -13.49
CA LEU A 66 10.99 11.66 -13.15
C LEU A 66 11.19 12.23 -11.73
N PHE A 67 12.07 11.62 -10.94
CA PHE A 67 12.33 12.08 -9.58
C PHE A 67 13.12 13.40 -9.58
N ASN A 68 12.61 14.38 -8.85
CA ASN A 68 13.27 15.65 -8.64
C ASN A 68 13.69 15.80 -7.17
N PRO A 69 14.99 15.90 -6.86
CA PRO A 69 15.46 15.99 -5.47
C PRO A 69 15.15 17.35 -4.81
N ASN A 70 14.81 18.38 -5.59
CA ASN A 70 14.68 19.74 -5.12
C ASN A 70 13.24 20.19 -4.88
N HIS A 71 12.28 19.60 -5.60
CA HIS A 71 10.88 19.99 -5.45
C HIS A 71 9.92 18.84 -5.78
N SER A 72 8.71 18.98 -5.24
CA SER A 72 7.59 18.07 -5.50
C SER A 72 7.02 18.30 -6.89
N GLU A 73 6.84 17.23 -7.66
CA GLU A 73 6.29 17.27 -9.01
C GLU A 73 4.75 17.17 -8.99
N LYS A 74 4.12 17.68 -10.06
CA LYS A 74 2.68 17.50 -10.26
C LYS A 74 2.41 16.20 -11.01
N PHE A 75 1.54 15.39 -10.45
CA PHE A 75 1.10 14.15 -11.08
C PHE A 75 -0.43 14.10 -11.17
N ASP A 76 -0.94 13.56 -12.26
CA ASP A 76 -2.36 13.22 -12.36
C ASP A 76 -2.63 11.93 -11.59
N PHE A 77 -3.48 12.02 -10.58
CA PHE A 77 -3.88 10.86 -9.80
C PHE A 77 -5.35 10.53 -10.03
N PRO A 78 -5.67 9.24 -10.14
CA PRO A 78 -7.05 8.82 -10.23
C PRO A 78 -7.80 9.12 -8.92
N LYS A 79 -9.11 9.40 -9.01
CA LYS A 79 -9.96 9.78 -7.87
C LYS A 79 -9.90 8.74 -6.73
N PRO A 80 -9.86 9.21 -5.46
CA PRO A 80 -9.84 8.31 -4.31
C PRO A 80 -11.17 7.57 -4.18
N HIS A 81 -11.09 6.33 -3.70
CA HIS A 81 -12.24 5.52 -3.39
C HIS A 81 -12.12 5.02 -1.95
N GLY A 82 -13.13 5.27 -1.13
CA GLY A 82 -13.21 4.72 0.22
C GLY A 82 -13.40 3.20 0.18
N GLY A 83 -13.02 2.49 1.23
CA GLY A 83 -13.13 1.03 1.27
C GLY A 83 -13.46 0.49 2.65
N GLY A 84 -14.18 -0.64 2.66
CA GLY A 84 -14.34 -1.53 3.80
C GLY A 84 -13.55 -2.81 3.54
N THR A 85 -12.52 -3.08 4.35
CA THR A 85 -11.59 -4.18 4.12
C THR A 85 -11.26 -4.87 5.45
N ALA A 86 -11.19 -6.20 5.45
CA ALA A 86 -10.63 -7.01 6.51
C ALA A 86 -9.35 -7.68 6.00
N TYR A 87 -8.33 -7.74 6.86
CA TYR A 87 -7.09 -8.44 6.61
C TYR A 87 -6.84 -9.44 7.74
N MET A 88 -6.34 -10.60 7.39
CA MET A 88 -5.88 -11.62 8.34
C MET A 88 -4.65 -12.34 7.79
N ASN A 89 -3.82 -12.82 8.69
CA ASN A 89 -2.67 -13.65 8.37
C ASN A 89 -2.54 -14.78 9.38
N THR A 90 -1.90 -15.87 8.96
CA THR A 90 -1.58 -17.00 9.81
C THR A 90 -0.33 -17.71 9.30
N VAL A 91 0.42 -18.31 10.20
CA VAL A 91 1.61 -19.11 9.89
C VAL A 91 1.55 -20.38 10.75
N ASP A 92 1.81 -21.52 10.16
CA ASP A 92 1.97 -22.77 10.92
C ASP A 92 3.42 -22.94 11.43
N LYS A 93 3.63 -23.94 12.27
CA LYS A 93 4.96 -24.25 12.83
C LYS A 93 6.03 -24.60 11.79
N ASN A 94 5.64 -24.96 10.57
CA ASN A 94 6.54 -25.31 9.48
C ASN A 94 6.84 -24.11 8.57
N GLY A 95 6.26 -22.93 8.86
CA GLY A 95 6.42 -21.73 8.06
C GLY A 95 5.48 -21.63 6.85
N LEU A 96 4.43 -22.48 6.77
CA LEU A 96 3.39 -22.31 5.78
C LEU A 96 2.52 -21.12 6.18
N GLY A 97 2.59 -20.04 5.39
CA GLY A 97 1.95 -18.78 5.69
C GLY A 97 0.78 -18.49 4.75
N VAL A 98 -0.27 -17.85 5.29
CA VAL A 98 -1.40 -17.32 4.54
C VAL A 98 -1.54 -15.83 4.82
N SER A 99 -1.64 -15.03 3.75
CA SER A 99 -1.97 -13.61 3.77
C SER A 99 -3.30 -13.41 3.06
N LEU A 100 -4.36 -13.13 3.81
CA LEU A 100 -5.72 -13.07 3.29
C LEU A 100 -6.30 -11.66 3.48
N ILE A 101 -6.84 -11.12 2.39
CA ILE A 101 -7.53 -9.83 2.41
C ILE A 101 -8.90 -9.97 1.75
N GLN A 102 -9.94 -9.48 2.41
CA GLN A 102 -11.30 -9.48 1.90
C GLN A 102 -11.90 -8.09 1.96
N SER A 103 -12.61 -7.70 0.92
CA SER A 103 -13.22 -6.38 0.83
C SER A 103 -14.39 -6.37 -0.14
N ASN A 104 -15.44 -5.70 0.24
CA ASN A 104 -16.55 -5.39 -0.66
C ASN A 104 -16.32 -4.11 -1.47
N PHE A 105 -15.14 -3.50 -1.37
CA PHE A 105 -14.68 -2.24 -1.95
C PHE A 105 -15.22 -1.02 -1.20
N HIS A 106 -16.29 -0.34 -1.64
CA HIS A 106 -16.83 0.83 -0.94
C HIS A 106 -17.79 0.41 0.16
N GLY A 107 -17.44 0.65 1.43
CA GLY A 107 -18.26 0.34 2.59
C GLY A 107 -18.68 -1.13 2.61
N ILE A 108 -19.97 -1.39 2.57
CA ILE A 108 -20.56 -2.74 2.52
C ILE A 108 -20.77 -3.26 1.09
N GLY A 109 -20.16 -2.64 0.08
CA GLY A 109 -20.29 -3.00 -1.33
C GLY A 109 -21.51 -2.37 -2.00
N SER A 110 -22.20 -3.15 -2.82
CA SER A 110 -23.38 -2.71 -3.58
C SER A 110 -24.62 -2.43 -2.73
N ARG A 111 -24.59 -2.78 -1.44
CA ARG A 111 -25.76 -2.81 -0.53
C ARG A 111 -26.82 -3.84 -0.90
N ILE A 112 -26.54 -4.73 -1.84
CA ILE A 112 -27.41 -5.84 -2.21
C ILE A 112 -27.05 -7.05 -1.35
N GLY A 113 -27.95 -7.45 -0.46
CA GLY A 113 -27.84 -8.67 0.33
C GLY A 113 -28.20 -9.91 -0.49
N VAL A 114 -27.49 -11.01 -0.30
CA VAL A 114 -27.75 -12.27 -1.02
C VAL A 114 -28.55 -13.21 -0.13
N GLY A 115 -29.88 -12.98 -0.09
CA GLY A 115 -30.87 -13.86 0.56
C GLY A 115 -30.44 -14.36 1.93
N SER A 116 -30.55 -15.67 2.16
CA SER A 116 -30.19 -16.34 3.41
C SER A 116 -28.67 -16.58 3.59
N PHE A 117 -27.85 -16.28 2.58
CA PHE A 117 -26.40 -16.50 2.66
C PHE A 117 -25.67 -15.51 3.57
N GLY A 118 -26.31 -14.39 3.96
CA GLY A 118 -25.78 -13.48 4.98
C GLY A 118 -24.60 -12.62 4.54
N PHE A 119 -24.37 -12.40 3.24
CA PHE A 119 -23.34 -11.50 2.73
C PHE A 119 -23.87 -10.47 1.74
N PHE A 120 -23.12 -9.39 1.56
CA PHE A 120 -23.40 -8.37 0.55
C PHE A 120 -22.54 -8.58 -0.68
N LEU A 121 -23.09 -8.30 -1.86
CA LEU A 121 -22.32 -8.26 -3.10
C LEU A 121 -21.37 -7.06 -3.08
N HIS A 122 -20.13 -7.31 -3.49
CA HIS A 122 -19.15 -6.23 -3.66
C HIS A 122 -19.53 -5.29 -4.82
N ASN A 123 -18.98 -4.08 -4.82
CA ASN A 123 -19.16 -3.10 -5.90
C ASN A 123 -17.87 -2.83 -6.69
N ARG A 124 -17.00 -3.83 -6.84
CA ARG A 124 -15.70 -3.69 -7.52
C ARG A 124 -15.80 -3.36 -9.01
N GLY A 125 -16.96 -3.50 -9.62
CA GLY A 125 -17.23 -3.01 -10.96
C GLY A 125 -16.91 -1.52 -11.16
N CYS A 126 -16.98 -0.72 -10.10
CA CYS A 126 -16.51 0.67 -10.12
C CYS A 126 -15.01 0.83 -10.42
N GLY A 127 -14.23 -0.25 -10.38
CA GLY A 127 -12.82 -0.26 -10.75
C GLY A 127 -12.57 -0.32 -12.25
N PHE A 128 -13.60 -0.54 -13.08
CA PHE A 128 -13.47 -0.44 -14.54
C PHE A 128 -13.49 1.01 -15.02
N ASN A 129 -12.86 1.24 -16.18
CA ASN A 129 -13.01 2.47 -16.93
C ASN A 129 -14.10 2.29 -18.00
N LEU A 130 -14.83 3.36 -18.34
CA LEU A 130 -15.87 3.35 -19.36
C LEU A 130 -15.39 3.93 -20.70
N ASP A 131 -14.16 4.44 -20.76
CA ASP A 131 -13.52 4.83 -22.01
C ASP A 131 -12.99 3.58 -22.71
N SER A 132 -13.45 3.35 -23.94
CA SER A 132 -13.06 2.18 -24.76
C SER A 132 -11.58 2.14 -25.13
N GLY A 133 -10.88 3.26 -25.10
CA GLY A 133 -9.44 3.36 -25.31
C GLY A 133 -8.61 3.02 -24.08
N HIS A 134 -9.23 2.93 -22.90
CA HIS A 134 -8.50 2.68 -21.66
C HIS A 134 -8.22 1.18 -21.46
N PRO A 135 -7.00 0.78 -21.03
CA PRO A 135 -6.64 -0.63 -20.87
C PRO A 135 -7.53 -1.39 -19.87
N ASN A 136 -8.10 -0.70 -18.88
CA ASN A 136 -9.05 -1.28 -17.90
C ASN A 136 -10.53 -1.05 -18.30
N TYR A 137 -10.81 -0.95 -19.60
CA TYR A 137 -12.18 -0.78 -20.11
C TYR A 137 -13.07 -1.95 -19.71
N LEU A 138 -14.33 -1.66 -19.37
CA LEU A 138 -15.34 -2.65 -19.03
C LEU A 138 -15.62 -3.57 -20.22
N THR A 139 -15.16 -4.81 -20.12
CA THR A 139 -15.32 -5.84 -21.15
C THR A 139 -15.78 -7.15 -20.51
N PRO A 140 -16.67 -7.93 -21.14
CA PRO A 140 -17.12 -9.22 -20.64
C PRO A 140 -15.96 -10.15 -20.29
N GLY A 141 -16.05 -10.83 -19.13
CA GLY A 141 -15.04 -11.78 -18.65
C GLY A 141 -13.82 -11.20 -18.00
N ARG A 142 -13.63 -9.86 -17.99
CA ARG A 142 -12.50 -9.20 -17.31
C ARG A 142 -12.74 -9.00 -15.82
N LYS A 143 -11.66 -9.03 -15.05
CA LYS A 143 -11.62 -8.63 -13.64
C LYS A 143 -11.32 -7.14 -13.53
N PRO A 144 -12.02 -6.39 -12.66
CA PRO A 144 -11.72 -4.98 -12.45
C PRO A 144 -10.39 -4.81 -11.71
N LEU A 145 -9.78 -3.64 -11.86
CA LEU A 145 -8.72 -3.16 -10.98
C LEU A 145 -9.17 -3.24 -9.51
N HIS A 146 -8.29 -3.71 -8.63
CA HIS A 146 -8.56 -3.72 -7.20
C HIS A 146 -7.35 -3.24 -6.37
N THR A 147 -7.64 -2.79 -5.16
CA THR A 147 -6.67 -2.19 -4.24
C THR A 147 -6.11 -3.18 -3.21
N LEU A 148 -6.45 -4.46 -3.28
CA LEU A 148 -6.04 -5.47 -2.31
C LEU A 148 -4.56 -5.81 -2.49
N SER A 149 -3.78 -5.68 -1.42
CA SER A 149 -2.33 -5.87 -1.42
C SER A 149 -1.88 -6.77 -0.25
N PRO A 150 -2.32 -8.04 -0.20
CA PRO A 150 -1.76 -9.00 0.76
C PRO A 150 -0.32 -9.31 0.37
N THR A 151 0.61 -9.34 1.34
CA THR A 151 2.02 -9.60 1.06
C THR A 151 2.56 -10.76 1.87
N ILE A 152 3.49 -11.49 1.27
CA ILE A 152 4.33 -12.52 1.89
C ILE A 152 5.77 -12.22 1.48
N TRP A 153 6.66 -12.19 2.45
CA TRP A 153 8.06 -11.88 2.25
C TRP A 153 8.93 -13.06 2.64
N SER A 154 9.86 -13.42 1.79
CA SER A 154 10.78 -14.54 1.99
C SER A 154 12.22 -14.09 1.86
N LYS A 155 13.10 -14.75 2.64
CA LYS A 155 14.54 -14.58 2.59
C LYS A 155 15.19 -15.94 2.46
N ASN A 156 16.01 -16.12 1.43
CA ASN A 156 16.69 -17.40 1.14
C ASN A 156 15.71 -18.59 1.04
N GLY A 157 14.53 -18.36 0.44
CA GLY A 157 13.51 -19.41 0.26
C GLY A 157 12.66 -19.71 1.51
N ASN A 158 12.91 -19.07 2.64
CA ASN A 158 12.14 -19.23 3.87
C ASN A 158 11.22 -18.02 4.10
N LEU A 159 10.08 -18.25 4.76
CA LEU A 159 9.22 -17.19 5.21
C LEU A 159 9.97 -16.30 6.22
N GLU A 160 10.00 -15.00 5.92
CA GLU A 160 10.56 -13.97 6.81
C GLU A 160 9.45 -13.27 7.57
N PHE A 161 8.48 -12.74 6.85
CA PHE A 161 7.28 -12.14 7.44
C PHE A 161 6.10 -12.10 6.48
N ILE A 162 4.91 -11.94 7.04
CA ILE A 162 3.67 -11.67 6.34
C ILE A 162 3.14 -10.34 6.87
N ALA A 163 2.81 -9.42 5.97
CA ALA A 163 2.28 -8.12 6.34
C ALA A 163 1.10 -7.74 5.45
N GLY A 164 0.13 -7.06 6.03
CA GLY A 164 -0.98 -6.53 5.29
C GLY A 164 -1.77 -5.51 6.09
N THR A 165 -2.61 -4.77 5.38
CA THR A 165 -3.38 -3.69 5.94
C THR A 165 -4.69 -3.50 5.18
N ARG A 166 -5.55 -2.64 5.68
CA ARG A 166 -6.71 -2.09 4.98
C ARG A 166 -6.44 -0.62 4.59
N GLY A 167 -7.41 0.03 3.92
CA GLY A 167 -7.31 1.45 3.59
C GLY A 167 -7.30 1.74 2.09
N GLY A 168 -7.71 0.79 1.24
CA GLY A 168 -7.82 1.02 -0.19
C GLY A 168 -6.48 1.45 -0.80
N ARG A 169 -6.39 2.67 -1.31
CA ARG A 169 -5.17 3.23 -1.92
C ARG A 169 -4.04 3.52 -0.93
N TYR A 170 -4.33 3.56 0.36
CA TYR A 170 -3.28 3.75 1.37
C TYR A 170 -2.46 2.48 1.59
N GLN A 171 -2.95 1.30 1.20
CA GLN A 171 -2.27 0.03 1.47
C GLN A 171 -0.79 0.02 1.04
N PRO A 172 -0.40 0.37 -0.20
CA PRO A 172 1.01 0.41 -0.57
C PRO A 172 1.81 1.44 0.22
N GLN A 173 1.26 2.62 0.50
CA GLN A 173 1.93 3.67 1.27
C GLN A 173 2.25 3.19 2.69
N LEU A 174 1.29 2.54 3.34
CA LEU A 174 1.44 2.02 4.69
C LEU A 174 2.43 0.84 4.74
N LEU A 175 2.38 -0.04 3.74
CA LEU A 175 3.33 -1.15 3.63
C LEU A 175 4.76 -0.66 3.40
N ILE A 176 4.98 0.37 2.58
CA ILE A 176 6.30 0.97 2.37
C ILE A 176 6.86 1.52 3.68
N GLN A 177 6.07 2.30 4.42
CA GLN A 177 6.46 2.87 5.71
C GLN A 177 6.74 1.82 6.80
N THR A 178 6.17 0.63 6.64
CA THR A 178 6.39 -0.48 7.58
C THR A 178 7.58 -1.34 7.18
N ILE A 179 7.75 -1.61 5.89
CA ILE A 179 8.74 -2.58 5.40
C ILE A 179 10.10 -1.93 5.22
N LEU A 180 10.15 -0.67 4.78
CA LEU A 180 11.41 0.02 4.49
C LEU A 180 12.31 0.17 5.73
N PRO A 181 11.83 0.63 6.91
CA PRO A 181 12.64 0.67 8.13
C PRO A 181 13.13 -0.71 8.56
N TYR A 182 12.27 -1.74 8.47
CA TYR A 182 12.64 -3.11 8.79
C TYR A 182 13.81 -3.61 7.92
N ILE A 183 13.77 -3.35 6.61
CA ILE A 183 14.82 -3.79 5.68
C ILE A 183 16.12 -3.00 5.89
N GLN A 184 16.05 -1.70 6.13
CA GLN A 184 17.22 -0.81 6.19
C GLN A 184 17.89 -0.79 7.56
N LYS A 185 17.12 -0.72 8.65
CA LYS A 185 17.64 -0.56 10.01
C LYS A 185 17.51 -1.80 10.89
N SER A 186 16.77 -2.80 10.45
CA SER A 186 16.40 -3.96 11.29
C SER A 186 15.64 -3.56 12.56
N ASP A 187 14.89 -2.46 12.49
CA ASP A 187 13.99 -2.06 13.58
C ASP A 187 12.95 -3.14 13.81
N SER A 188 12.53 -3.32 15.06
CA SER A 188 11.49 -4.30 15.35
C SER A 188 10.13 -3.85 14.82
N PHE A 189 9.29 -4.78 14.38
CA PHE A 189 7.95 -4.43 13.91
C PHE A 189 7.10 -3.81 15.04
N GLU A 190 7.37 -4.16 16.30
CA GLU A 190 6.71 -3.58 17.48
C GLU A 190 7.01 -2.08 17.65
N GLU A 191 8.18 -1.64 17.22
CA GLU A 191 8.57 -0.22 17.23
C GLU A 191 8.01 0.48 16.00
N ILE A 192 8.23 -0.09 14.81
CA ILE A 192 7.79 0.48 13.54
C ILE A 192 6.29 0.78 13.51
N ILE A 193 5.44 -0.10 14.04
CA ILE A 193 3.99 0.13 14.01
C ILE A 193 3.51 1.27 14.92
N LYS A 194 4.34 1.69 15.88
CA LYS A 194 4.09 2.84 16.76
C LYS A 194 4.49 4.16 16.12
N GLU A 195 5.30 4.12 15.06
CA GLU A 195 5.74 5.33 14.37
C GLU A 195 4.57 6.07 13.72
N PRO A 196 4.60 7.42 13.73
CA PRO A 196 3.62 8.23 13.03
C PRO A 196 3.62 7.95 11.53
N ARG A 197 2.44 7.90 10.94
CA ARG A 197 2.27 7.64 9.49
C ARG A 197 1.91 8.90 8.74
N TRP A 198 2.21 8.85 7.45
CA TRP A 198 1.73 9.80 6.47
C TRP A 198 0.90 9.09 5.40
N VAL A 199 0.00 9.83 4.77
CA VAL A 199 -0.74 9.39 3.58
C VAL A 199 -0.88 10.55 2.59
N ILE A 200 -0.95 10.20 1.33
CA ILE A 200 -1.31 11.12 0.26
C ILE A 200 -2.83 11.06 0.09
N GLU A 201 -3.52 12.14 0.36
CA GLU A 201 -4.98 12.12 0.42
C GLU A 201 -5.62 12.68 -0.83
N ASN A 202 -5.39 13.80 -1.30
CA ASN A 202 -6.12 14.35 -2.44
C ASN A 202 -5.40 14.11 -3.76
N PHE A 203 -6.05 13.38 -4.62
CA PHE A 203 -5.66 13.09 -5.97
C PHE A 203 -6.56 13.89 -6.92
N SER A 204 -6.49 15.22 -6.89
CA SER A 204 -7.15 16.04 -7.89
C SER A 204 -6.16 16.49 -8.95
N ASN A 205 -6.61 16.57 -10.18
CA ASN A 205 -5.79 16.86 -11.35
C ASN A 205 -5.17 18.28 -11.34
N ASP A 206 -5.62 19.17 -10.44
CA ASP A 206 -5.25 20.58 -10.45
C ASP A 206 -4.32 20.99 -9.32
N THR A 207 -4.04 20.12 -8.35
CA THR A 207 -3.24 20.46 -7.17
C THR A 207 -2.20 19.40 -6.86
N LEU A 208 -1.11 19.83 -6.22
CA LEU A 208 -0.19 18.94 -5.52
C LEU A 208 -0.99 18.07 -4.55
N SER A 209 -0.71 16.77 -4.51
CA SER A 209 -1.38 15.88 -3.58
C SER A 209 -1.10 16.32 -2.16
N LYS A 210 -2.15 16.48 -1.38
CA LYS A 210 -2.03 16.85 0.02
C LYS A 210 -1.48 15.69 0.83
N LEU A 211 -0.38 15.93 1.52
CA LEU A 211 0.19 15.00 2.49
C LEU A 211 -0.47 15.23 3.84
N ARG A 212 -0.95 14.16 4.46
CA ARG A 212 -1.40 14.18 5.85
C ARG A 212 -0.46 13.35 6.69
N PHE A 213 -0.01 13.94 7.79
CA PHE A 213 0.83 13.30 8.79
C PHE A 213 0.10 13.16 10.11
N GLU A 214 0.24 12.02 10.77
CA GLU A 214 -0.19 11.87 12.17
C GLU A 214 0.65 12.74 13.09
N LYS A 215 1.95 12.81 12.84
CA LYS A 215 2.93 13.66 13.51
C LYS A 215 4.15 13.79 12.61
N ILE A 216 4.81 14.91 12.64
CA ILE A 216 6.08 15.16 11.95
C ILE A 216 6.91 16.13 12.80
N ASN A 217 8.22 16.00 12.81
CA ASN A 217 9.10 16.97 13.45
C ASN A 217 9.23 18.27 12.62
N ASN A 218 9.68 19.33 13.24
CA ASN A 218 9.73 20.66 12.61
C ASN A 218 10.74 20.74 11.46
N GLU A 219 11.82 19.97 11.50
CA GLU A 219 12.85 19.96 10.48
C GLU A 219 12.33 19.33 9.18
N ASP A 220 11.78 18.12 9.28
CA ASP A 220 11.18 17.41 8.15
C ASP A 220 10.02 18.19 7.55
N LEU A 221 9.15 18.77 8.40
CA LEU A 221 8.04 19.61 7.94
C LEU A 221 8.57 20.80 7.12
N LYS A 222 9.60 21.48 7.62
CA LYS A 222 10.23 22.61 6.92
C LYS A 222 10.82 22.18 5.58
N ILE A 223 11.51 21.05 5.53
CA ILE A 223 12.08 20.49 4.29
C ILE A 223 10.98 20.20 3.27
N LEU A 224 9.89 19.53 3.67
CA LEU A 224 8.78 19.21 2.79
C LEU A 224 8.10 20.46 2.23
N LEU A 225 7.84 21.46 3.08
CA LEU A 225 7.24 22.74 2.66
C LEU A 225 8.15 23.50 1.70
N GLN A 226 9.47 23.56 1.96
CA GLN A 226 10.44 24.19 1.07
C GLN A 226 10.53 23.50 -0.30
N LYS A 227 10.30 22.21 -0.35
CA LYS A 227 10.22 21.42 -1.60
C LYS A 227 8.84 21.48 -2.26
N GLY A 228 7.92 22.29 -1.75
CA GLY A 228 6.64 22.55 -2.38
C GLY A 228 5.54 21.51 -2.09
N HIS A 229 5.72 20.64 -1.09
CA HIS A 229 4.64 19.77 -0.64
C HIS A 229 3.56 20.55 0.11
N GLU A 230 2.29 20.18 -0.11
CA GLU A 230 1.19 20.59 0.76
C GLU A 230 1.07 19.62 1.93
N VAL A 231 1.27 20.11 3.17
CA VAL A 231 1.30 19.26 4.36
C VAL A 231 0.24 19.69 5.37
N GLU A 232 -0.52 18.71 5.84
CA GLU A 232 -1.44 18.85 6.99
C GLU A 232 -0.99 17.90 8.10
N VAL A 233 -0.94 18.38 9.35
CA VAL A 233 -0.55 17.58 10.52
C VAL A 233 -1.73 17.43 11.45
N GLU A 234 -2.11 16.19 11.76
CA GLU A 234 -3.29 15.87 12.59
C GLU A 234 -2.98 15.88 14.08
N ASN A 235 -1.72 15.68 14.47
CA ASN A 235 -1.22 15.57 15.86
C ASN A 235 -1.88 14.44 16.67
N LYS A 236 -2.33 13.37 16.01
CA LYS A 236 -2.93 12.18 16.63
C LYS A 236 -2.83 10.98 15.70
N PHE A 237 -2.91 9.78 16.26
CA PHE A 237 -3.05 8.56 15.46
C PHE A 237 -4.42 8.49 14.79
N ASN A 238 -4.43 8.16 13.50
CA ASN A 238 -5.64 8.09 12.70
C ASN A 238 -5.99 6.63 12.36
N LYS A 239 -7.15 6.18 12.83
CA LYS A 239 -7.65 4.82 12.56
C LYS A 239 -7.83 4.50 11.06
N ALA A 240 -7.90 5.52 10.21
CA ALA A 240 -8.00 5.35 8.77
C ALA A 240 -6.65 5.00 8.10
N TYR A 241 -5.51 5.23 8.78
CA TYR A 241 -4.17 4.94 8.27
C TYR A 241 -3.68 3.53 8.63
N GLY A 242 -4.41 2.57 8.29
CA GLY A 242 -4.22 1.18 8.62
C GLY A 242 -5.34 0.71 9.49
N PRO A 243 -5.39 -0.45 10.09
CA PRO A 243 -4.33 -1.14 10.82
C PRO A 243 -3.39 -1.97 9.95
N ILE A 244 -2.21 -2.23 10.47
CA ILE A 244 -1.25 -3.16 9.90
C ILE A 244 -1.16 -4.37 10.82
N SER A 245 -1.30 -5.57 10.26
CA SER A 245 -1.11 -6.82 10.97
C SER A 245 0.08 -7.56 10.37
N ILE A 246 0.98 -8.02 11.23
CA ILE A 246 2.23 -8.66 10.82
C ILE A 246 2.40 -9.96 11.59
N ILE A 247 2.90 -11.00 10.93
CA ILE A 247 3.54 -12.15 11.57
C ILE A 247 4.95 -12.23 11.00
N TYR A 248 5.95 -12.27 11.85
CA TYR A 248 7.36 -12.30 11.43
C TYR A 248 8.14 -13.39 12.17
N LYS A 249 9.22 -13.84 11.54
CA LYS A 249 10.12 -14.83 12.08
C LYS A 249 11.17 -14.17 12.97
N LYS A 250 11.27 -14.61 14.21
CA LYS A 250 12.30 -14.17 15.16
C LYS A 250 13.63 -14.86 14.93
N ASN A 251 14.68 -14.31 15.52
CA ASN A 251 16.02 -14.91 15.47
C ASN A 251 16.10 -16.31 16.10
N ASP A 252 15.23 -16.63 17.03
CA ASP A 252 15.10 -17.96 17.64
C ASP A 252 14.36 -18.99 16.77
N GLY A 253 13.87 -18.54 15.59
CA GLY A 253 13.14 -19.34 14.65
C GLY A 253 11.62 -19.38 14.85
N ASN A 254 11.12 -18.87 15.96
CA ASN A 254 9.69 -18.79 16.26
C ASN A 254 9.02 -17.64 15.48
N PHE A 255 7.71 -17.75 15.28
CA PHE A 255 6.90 -16.68 14.71
C PHE A 255 6.24 -15.87 15.80
N GLU A 256 6.21 -14.56 15.60
CA GLU A 256 5.55 -13.60 16.48
C GLU A 256 4.59 -12.72 15.70
N GLY A 257 3.44 -12.40 16.29
CA GLY A 257 2.43 -11.53 15.68
C GLY A 257 2.43 -10.13 16.31
N VAL A 258 2.29 -9.11 15.46
CA VAL A 258 2.22 -7.71 15.87
C VAL A 258 0.94 -7.08 15.35
N CYS A 259 0.22 -6.41 16.24
CA CYS A 259 -1.00 -5.67 15.95
C CYS A 259 -0.81 -4.16 16.06
N ASP A 260 -1.53 -3.44 15.22
CA ASP A 260 -1.47 -1.99 15.15
C ASP A 260 -2.06 -1.30 16.39
N VAL A 261 -1.35 -0.32 16.91
CA VAL A 261 -1.78 0.47 18.08
C VAL A 261 -2.95 1.41 17.79
N ARG A 262 -3.27 1.67 16.50
CA ARG A 262 -4.33 2.60 16.08
C ARG A 262 -5.74 2.05 16.27
N VAL A 263 -5.88 0.75 16.41
CA VAL A 263 -7.18 0.07 16.52
C VAL A 263 -7.16 -0.98 17.63
N GLY A 264 -8.21 -1.04 18.42
CA GLY A 264 -8.38 -2.04 19.48
C GLY A 264 -9.04 -3.34 19.01
N THR A 265 -9.25 -3.53 17.71
CA THR A 265 -9.99 -4.69 17.14
C THR A 265 -9.08 -5.80 16.64
N GLU A 266 -7.78 -5.57 16.62
CA GLU A 266 -6.81 -6.57 16.18
C GLU A 266 -6.33 -7.42 17.36
N LYS A 267 -6.12 -8.69 17.09
CA LYS A 267 -5.66 -9.66 18.10
C LYS A 267 -4.69 -10.66 17.48
N VAL A 268 -3.67 -11.00 18.23
CA VAL A 268 -2.80 -12.14 17.96
C VAL A 268 -3.32 -13.34 18.75
N PHE A 269 -3.45 -14.46 18.08
CA PHE A 269 -3.78 -15.74 18.72
C PHE A 269 -2.64 -16.72 18.44
N ASN A 270 -2.09 -17.31 19.50
CA ASN A 270 -1.19 -18.44 19.38
C ASN A 270 -2.02 -19.72 19.47
N SER A 271 -1.86 -20.64 18.53
CA SER A 271 -2.37 -22.01 18.69
C SER A 271 -1.47 -22.76 19.65
N PHE A 272 -2.04 -23.38 20.64
CA PHE A 272 -1.38 -24.29 21.55
C PHE A 272 -1.01 -25.59 20.85
#